data_cca4ef2d2a44617ef371eae2945385b0
#
_entry.id   cca4ef2d2a44617ef371eae2945385b0
#
_cell.length_a   1.000
_cell.length_b   1.000
_cell.length_c   1.000
_cell.angle_alpha   90.00
_cell.angle_beta   90.00
_cell.angle_gamma   90.00
#
_symmetry.space_group_name_H-M   'P 1'
#
loop_
_entity.id
_entity.type
_entity.pdbx_description
1 polymer ?
#
loop_
_entity_poly.entity_id
_entity_poly.type
_entity_poly.pdbx_seq_one_letter_code
_entity_poly.pdbx_strand_id
1 'polypeptide(L)'
;MIVKMKFINISGPRNDIDRVTDQYLSRYEIQLESALSELKTVDNLRPFVELNPYREVLSKANEFVGYLPNAETVEPDTKLGLDDMFELVRKADEDYRTLQEKKEKLKQKIEEYRAKQQIVAPFRPLECDLHRVLSLLYTSDAADD
;
A
#
# COMPACT_ATOMS: atom_id res chain seq x y z
N MET A 1 -27.64 20.32 14.33
CA MET A 1 -28.85 19.70 13.70
C MET A 1 -29.08 18.38 14.40
N ILE A 2 -30.26 18.18 15.02
CA ILE A 2 -30.55 16.91 15.71
C ILE A 2 -31.29 16.03 14.71
N VAL A 3 -30.68 14.93 14.31
CA VAL A 3 -31.28 13.95 13.39
C VAL A 3 -32.01 12.88 14.23
N LYS A 4 -33.23 12.61 13.90
CA LYS A 4 -34.01 11.57 14.59
C LYS A 4 -33.60 10.19 14.07
N MET A 5 -32.96 9.41 14.90
CA MET A 5 -32.55 8.03 14.59
C MET A 5 -33.63 7.04 15.03
N LYS A 6 -33.71 5.93 14.31
CA LYS A 6 -34.56 4.78 14.67
C LYS A 6 -33.68 3.55 14.83
N PHE A 7 -33.91 2.78 15.87
CA PHE A 7 -33.25 1.49 16.03
C PHE A 7 -33.94 0.45 15.14
N ILE A 8 -33.14 -0.30 14.38
CA ILE A 8 -33.61 -1.37 13.48
C ILE A 8 -32.81 -2.62 13.80
N ASN A 9 -33.46 -3.72 14.03
CA ASN A 9 -32.86 -5.03 14.17
C ASN A 9 -33.15 -5.85 12.90
N ILE A 10 -32.10 -6.35 12.25
CA ILE A 10 -32.19 -7.16 11.04
C ILE A 10 -31.61 -8.52 11.35
N SER A 11 -32.37 -9.57 11.22
CA SER A 11 -31.93 -10.95 11.40
C SER A 11 -32.21 -11.77 10.15
N GLY A 12 -31.31 -12.68 9.79
CA GLY A 12 -31.47 -13.49 8.60
C GLY A 12 -30.36 -14.56 8.47
N PRO A 13 -30.43 -15.37 7.42
CA PRO A 13 -29.39 -16.35 7.13
C PRO A 13 -28.03 -15.69 6.88
N ARG A 14 -26.96 -16.33 7.39
CA ARG A 14 -25.59 -15.86 7.23
C ARG A 14 -25.21 -15.59 5.77
N ASN A 15 -25.58 -16.50 4.86
CA ASN A 15 -25.23 -16.42 3.45
C ASN A 15 -25.86 -15.22 2.72
N ASP A 16 -26.81 -14.54 3.34
CA ASP A 16 -27.46 -13.37 2.76
C ASP A 16 -26.83 -12.04 3.23
N ILE A 17 -25.85 -12.07 4.13
CA ILE A 17 -25.27 -10.85 4.73
C ILE A 17 -24.72 -9.92 3.64
N ASP A 18 -23.87 -10.43 2.76
CA ASP A 18 -23.25 -9.62 1.71
C ASP A 18 -24.28 -9.06 0.75
N ARG A 19 -25.25 -9.87 0.34
CA ARG A 19 -26.34 -9.44 -0.54
C ARG A 19 -27.21 -8.36 0.11
N VAL A 20 -27.57 -8.53 1.38
CA VAL A 20 -28.39 -7.55 2.10
C VAL A 20 -27.62 -6.25 2.33
N THR A 21 -26.34 -6.36 2.66
CA THR A 21 -25.48 -5.19 2.85
C THR A 21 -25.34 -4.40 1.56
N ASP A 22 -25.04 -5.05 0.45
CA ASP A 22 -24.84 -4.38 -0.84
C ASP A 22 -26.13 -3.79 -1.39
N GLN A 23 -27.22 -4.56 -1.42
CA GLN A 23 -28.45 -4.13 -2.09
C GLN A 23 -29.31 -3.16 -1.27
N TYR A 24 -29.27 -3.27 0.05
CA TYR A 24 -30.19 -2.52 0.93
C TYR A 24 -29.45 -1.57 1.88
N LEU A 25 -28.44 -2.03 2.62
CA LEU A 25 -27.82 -1.22 3.67
C LEU A 25 -26.88 -0.15 3.11
N SER A 26 -26.15 -0.43 2.03
CA SER A 26 -25.23 0.51 1.40
C SER A 26 -25.86 1.80 0.87
N ARG A 27 -27.20 1.83 0.74
CA ARG A 27 -27.95 2.99 0.23
C ARG A 27 -28.33 4.01 1.28
N TYR A 28 -28.10 3.69 2.55
CA TYR A 28 -28.53 4.51 3.68
C TYR A 28 -27.37 4.78 4.63
N GLU A 29 -27.40 5.94 5.26
CA GLU A 29 -26.49 6.24 6.37
C GLU A 29 -26.95 5.43 7.60
N ILE A 30 -26.19 4.37 7.93
CA ILE A 30 -26.51 3.46 9.02
C ILE A 30 -25.33 3.43 9.99
N GLN A 31 -25.63 3.61 11.26
CA GLN A 31 -24.70 3.35 12.34
C GLN A 31 -24.89 1.91 12.82
N LEU A 32 -23.85 1.08 12.66
CA LEU A 32 -23.87 -0.31 13.13
C LEU A 32 -23.42 -0.36 14.59
N GLU A 33 -24.18 -1.04 15.42
CA GLU A 33 -23.83 -1.34 16.81
C GLU A 33 -23.50 -2.81 16.97
N SER A 34 -22.58 -3.11 17.89
CA SER A 34 -22.22 -4.49 18.17
C SER A 34 -23.30 -5.17 18.99
N ALA A 35 -23.86 -6.26 18.50
CA ALA A 35 -24.81 -7.09 19.23
C ALA A 35 -24.20 -7.90 20.39
N LEU A 36 -22.90 -7.81 20.62
CA LEU A 36 -22.20 -8.58 21.67
C LEU A 36 -22.74 -8.31 23.08
N SER A 37 -23.21 -7.10 23.36
CA SER A 37 -23.79 -6.72 24.64
C SER A 37 -25.17 -7.32 24.87
N GLU A 38 -25.95 -7.46 23.80
CA GLU A 38 -27.31 -8.01 23.83
C GLU A 38 -27.31 -9.54 23.78
N LEU A 39 -26.35 -10.14 23.08
CA LEU A 39 -26.24 -11.60 22.94
C LEU A 39 -25.80 -12.31 24.22
N LYS A 40 -25.27 -11.59 25.22
CA LYS A 40 -24.88 -12.17 26.53
C LYS A 40 -26.06 -12.77 27.29
N THR A 41 -27.27 -12.41 26.96
CA THR A 41 -28.49 -12.89 27.61
C THR A 41 -29.17 -14.08 26.91
N VAL A 42 -28.63 -14.54 25.78
CA VAL A 42 -29.20 -15.63 24.97
C VAL A 42 -28.21 -16.78 24.85
N ASP A 43 -28.45 -17.85 25.55
CA ASP A 43 -27.54 -19.00 25.76
C ASP A 43 -27.15 -19.73 24.46
N ASN A 44 -27.86 -19.57 23.36
CA ASN A 44 -27.61 -20.31 22.11
C ASN A 44 -27.14 -19.47 20.91
N LEU A 45 -26.99 -18.16 21.06
CA LEU A 45 -26.48 -17.31 20.00
C LEU A 45 -25.00 -16.97 20.25
N ARG A 46 -24.15 -17.39 19.34
CA ARG A 46 -22.76 -16.96 19.34
C ARG A 46 -22.59 -15.83 18.34
N PRO A 47 -21.84 -14.76 18.71
CA PRO A 47 -21.54 -13.72 17.75
C PRO A 47 -20.77 -14.34 16.57
N PHE A 48 -21.14 -13.91 15.37
CA PHE A 48 -20.39 -14.25 14.18
C PHE A 48 -19.04 -13.54 14.21
N VAL A 49 -18.03 -14.22 14.76
CA VAL A 49 -16.65 -13.73 14.80
C VAL A 49 -15.88 -14.49 13.74
N GLU A 50 -16.10 -14.18 12.50
CA GLU A 50 -15.13 -14.51 11.45
C GLU A 50 -14.23 -13.31 11.21
N LEU A 51 -12.97 -13.63 10.85
CA LEU A 51 -12.06 -12.63 10.32
C LEU A 51 -12.76 -11.99 9.11
N ASN A 52 -13.01 -10.71 9.21
CA ASN A 52 -13.59 -9.95 8.11
C ASN A 52 -12.60 -9.98 6.93
N PRO A 53 -12.88 -10.69 5.83
CA PRO A 53 -11.96 -10.82 4.70
C PRO A 53 -11.68 -9.47 4.02
N TYR A 54 -12.59 -8.52 4.18
CA TYR A 54 -12.48 -7.18 3.59
C TYR A 54 -11.56 -6.24 4.37
N ARG A 55 -11.22 -6.58 5.62
CA ARG A 55 -10.47 -5.69 6.51
C ARG A 55 -9.08 -5.35 5.97
N GLU A 56 -8.38 -6.35 5.45
CA GLU A 56 -7.02 -6.16 4.92
C GLU A 56 -7.05 -5.29 3.66
N VAL A 57 -7.95 -5.58 2.75
CA VAL A 57 -8.10 -4.83 1.50
C VAL A 57 -8.54 -3.40 1.75
N LEU A 58 -9.48 -3.19 2.68
CA LEU A 58 -9.91 -1.85 3.09
C LEU A 58 -8.76 -1.07 3.73
N SER A 59 -7.94 -1.71 4.57
CA SER A 59 -6.77 -1.08 5.18
C SER A 59 -5.77 -0.62 4.11
N LYS A 60 -5.52 -1.47 3.12
CA LYS A 60 -4.64 -1.14 1.98
C LYS A 60 -5.20 -0.02 1.11
N ALA A 61 -6.49 -0.06 0.80
CA ALA A 61 -7.14 1.00 0.05
C ALA A 61 -7.03 2.36 0.76
N ASN A 62 -7.27 2.39 2.07
CA ASN A 62 -7.12 3.61 2.88
C ASN A 62 -5.66 4.10 2.93
N GLU A 63 -4.69 3.21 2.95
CA GLU A 63 -3.26 3.56 2.86
C GLU A 63 -2.96 4.28 1.54
N PHE A 64 -3.47 3.76 0.41
CA PHE A 64 -3.29 4.40 -0.89
C PHE A 64 -3.97 5.78 -0.99
N VAL A 65 -5.16 5.93 -0.43
CA VAL A 65 -5.83 7.24 -0.35
C VAL A 65 -4.98 8.23 0.44
N GLY A 66 -4.30 7.78 1.50
CA GLY A 66 -3.38 8.60 2.29
C GLY A 66 -2.15 9.09 1.50
N TYR A 67 -1.71 8.35 0.49
CA TYR A 67 -0.61 8.80 -0.39
C TYR A 67 -1.03 9.83 -1.44
N LEU A 68 -2.32 10.02 -1.66
CA LEU A 68 -2.89 10.91 -2.67
C LEU A 68 -3.82 11.96 -2.06
N PRO A 69 -3.31 12.84 -1.16
CA PRO A 69 -4.15 13.75 -0.38
C PRO A 69 -4.94 14.76 -1.22
N ASN A 70 -4.56 14.96 -2.48
CA ASN A 70 -5.21 15.89 -3.40
C ASN A 70 -5.94 15.18 -4.55
N ALA A 71 -6.12 13.86 -4.46
CA ALA A 71 -6.88 13.14 -5.49
C ALA A 71 -8.35 13.54 -5.40
N GLU A 72 -8.90 14.02 -6.50
CA GLU A 72 -10.33 14.23 -6.61
C GLU A 72 -11.05 12.89 -6.50
N THR A 73 -12.09 12.84 -5.68
CA THR A 73 -12.94 11.66 -5.59
C THR A 73 -13.75 11.59 -6.87
N VAL A 74 -13.38 10.71 -7.76
CA VAL A 74 -14.14 10.44 -8.99
C VAL A 74 -15.13 9.32 -8.68
N GLU A 75 -16.41 9.58 -8.88
CA GLU A 75 -17.40 8.51 -8.85
C GLU A 75 -17.14 7.55 -10.02
N PRO A 76 -16.98 6.25 -9.77
CA PRO A 76 -16.76 5.31 -10.85
C PRO A 76 -17.99 5.22 -11.74
N ASP A 77 -17.81 5.35 -13.05
CA ASP A 77 -18.89 5.21 -14.05
C ASP A 77 -19.54 3.83 -14.05
N THR A 78 -18.85 2.84 -13.50
CA THR A 78 -19.30 1.45 -13.39
C THR A 78 -19.21 0.99 -11.93
N LYS A 79 -20.26 0.38 -11.42
CA LYS A 79 -20.21 -0.34 -10.14
C LYS A 79 -19.37 -1.60 -10.33
N LEU A 80 -18.13 -1.55 -9.86
CA LEU A 80 -17.25 -2.70 -9.81
C LEU A 80 -17.82 -3.72 -8.80
N GLY A 81 -17.74 -5.00 -9.14
CA GLY A 81 -17.99 -6.08 -8.20
C GLY A 81 -16.95 -6.09 -7.08
N LEU A 82 -17.28 -6.72 -5.95
CA LEU A 82 -16.35 -6.83 -4.82
C LEU A 82 -15.04 -7.52 -5.20
N ASP A 83 -15.14 -8.59 -5.97
CA ASP A 83 -13.97 -9.35 -6.43
C ASP A 83 -13.06 -8.50 -7.35
N ASP A 84 -13.66 -7.72 -8.24
CA ASP A 84 -12.91 -6.79 -9.10
C ASP A 84 -12.20 -5.71 -8.30
N MET A 85 -12.84 -5.18 -7.25
CA MET A 85 -12.22 -4.22 -6.33
C MET A 85 -11.02 -4.83 -5.58
N PHE A 86 -11.12 -6.08 -5.15
CA PHE A 86 -10.03 -6.79 -4.50
C PHE A 86 -8.84 -6.97 -5.42
N GLU A 87 -9.08 -7.42 -6.64
CA GLU A 87 -8.03 -7.59 -7.64
C GLU A 87 -7.35 -6.25 -7.98
N LEU A 88 -8.12 -5.18 -8.07
CA LEU A 88 -7.59 -3.85 -8.34
C LEU A 88 -6.68 -3.36 -7.21
N VAL A 89 -7.11 -3.48 -5.95
CA VAL A 89 -6.30 -3.07 -4.80
C VAL A 89 -5.06 -3.94 -4.67
N ARG A 90 -5.18 -5.26 -4.88
CA ARG A 90 -4.04 -6.20 -4.84
C ARG A 90 -3.00 -5.85 -5.91
N LYS A 91 -3.43 -5.60 -7.14
CA LYS A 91 -2.55 -5.19 -8.23
C LYS A 91 -1.86 -3.86 -7.94
N ALA A 92 -2.60 -2.89 -7.42
CA ALA A 92 -2.02 -1.60 -7.03
C ALA A 92 -0.96 -1.77 -5.92
N ASP A 93 -1.17 -2.64 -4.93
CA ASP A 93 -0.18 -2.94 -3.88
C ASP A 93 1.09 -3.58 -4.47
N GLU A 94 0.94 -4.53 -5.39
CA GLU A 94 2.06 -5.20 -6.06
C GLU A 94 2.87 -4.23 -6.92
N ASP A 95 2.21 -3.39 -7.71
CA ASP A 95 2.85 -2.35 -8.51
C ASP A 95 3.58 -1.33 -7.63
N TYR A 96 2.97 -0.89 -6.54
CA TYR A 96 3.57 0.03 -5.58
C TYR A 96 4.84 -0.56 -4.94
N ARG A 97 4.78 -1.81 -4.48
CA ARG A 97 5.96 -2.52 -3.92
C ARG A 97 7.08 -2.62 -4.93
N THR A 98 6.76 -2.98 -6.18
CA THR A 98 7.75 -3.05 -7.26
C THR A 98 8.41 -1.69 -7.52
N LEU A 99 7.63 -0.62 -7.50
CA LEU A 99 8.15 0.75 -7.66
C LEU A 99 9.02 1.17 -6.49
N GLN A 100 8.65 0.83 -5.26
CA GLN A 100 9.46 1.11 -4.08
C GLN A 100 10.81 0.36 -4.12
N GLU A 101 10.82 -0.90 -4.50
CA GLU A 101 12.07 -1.66 -4.68
C GLU A 101 12.98 -1.04 -5.75
N LYS A 102 12.40 -0.63 -6.89
CA LYS A 102 13.17 0.06 -7.95
C LYS A 102 13.74 1.39 -7.44
N LYS A 103 12.95 2.14 -6.68
CA LYS A 103 13.37 3.41 -6.08
C LYS A 103 14.55 3.23 -5.13
N GLU A 104 14.50 2.22 -4.26
CA GLU A 104 15.60 1.95 -3.33
C GLU A 104 16.88 1.48 -4.07
N LYS A 105 16.75 0.61 -5.08
CA LYS A 105 17.88 0.22 -5.92
C LYS A 105 18.50 1.41 -6.65
N LEU A 106 17.67 2.34 -7.13
CA LEU A 106 18.18 3.56 -7.79
C LEU A 106 18.88 4.49 -6.80
N LYS A 107 18.35 4.66 -5.59
CA LYS A 107 19.02 5.43 -4.53
C LYS A 107 20.39 4.86 -4.20
N GLN A 108 20.49 3.54 -4.01
CA GLN A 108 21.76 2.88 -3.74
C GLN A 108 22.79 3.14 -4.86
N LYS A 109 22.37 3.03 -6.12
CA LYS A 109 23.24 3.35 -7.27
C LYS A 109 23.68 4.82 -7.27
N ILE A 110 22.77 5.74 -6.95
CA ILE A 110 23.11 7.17 -6.85
C ILE A 110 24.18 7.39 -5.78
N GLU A 111 24.04 6.80 -4.62
CA GLU A 111 25.04 6.91 -3.54
C GLU A 111 26.39 6.29 -3.97
N GLU A 112 26.37 5.13 -4.62
CA GLU A 112 27.57 4.51 -5.16
C GLU A 112 28.27 5.40 -6.17
N TYR A 113 27.54 5.97 -7.12
CA TYR A 113 28.12 6.89 -8.11
C TYR A 113 28.62 8.19 -7.49
N ARG A 114 27.92 8.73 -6.48
CA ARG A 114 28.39 9.90 -5.73
C ARG A 114 29.72 9.61 -5.02
N ALA A 115 29.81 8.45 -4.36
CA ALA A 115 31.07 8.04 -3.72
C ALA A 115 32.22 7.92 -4.75
N LYS A 116 31.97 7.27 -5.88
CA LYS A 116 32.96 7.20 -6.98
C LYS A 116 33.35 8.59 -7.50
N GLN A 117 32.38 9.48 -7.67
CA GLN A 117 32.60 10.86 -8.08
C GLN A 117 33.49 11.63 -7.09
N GLN A 118 33.24 11.45 -5.77
CA GLN A 118 34.05 12.09 -4.74
C GLN A 118 35.55 11.63 -4.80
N ILE A 119 35.77 10.34 -5.07
CA ILE A 119 37.13 9.81 -5.22
C ILE A 119 37.82 10.43 -6.42
N VAL A 120 37.11 10.64 -7.52
CA VAL A 120 37.70 11.18 -8.77
C VAL A 120 37.77 12.71 -8.79
N ALA A 121 36.93 13.39 -8.00
CA ALA A 121 36.84 14.85 -7.97
C ALA A 121 38.16 15.58 -7.77
N PRO A 122 39.09 15.14 -6.88
CA PRO A 122 40.38 15.78 -6.70
C PRO A 122 41.30 15.74 -7.95
N PHE A 123 41.05 14.76 -8.82
CA PHE A 123 41.88 14.58 -10.05
C PHE A 123 41.34 15.38 -11.24
N ARG A 124 40.13 15.96 -11.12
CA ARG A 124 39.48 16.72 -12.20
C ARG A 124 40.31 17.92 -12.70
N PRO A 125 41.02 18.69 -11.84
CA PRO A 125 41.86 19.80 -12.30
C PRO A 125 43.18 19.35 -12.93
N LEU A 126 43.55 18.06 -12.78
CA LEU A 126 44.72 17.53 -13.44
C LEU A 126 44.37 17.25 -14.91
N GLU A 127 44.89 18.09 -15.82
CA GLU A 127 44.77 17.88 -17.27
C GLU A 127 45.68 16.71 -17.73
N CYS A 128 45.58 15.55 -17.09
CA CYS A 128 46.34 14.36 -17.42
C CYS A 128 45.43 13.19 -17.78
N ASP A 129 45.89 12.37 -18.71
CA ASP A 129 45.24 11.11 -19.04
C ASP A 129 45.37 10.11 -17.88
N LEU A 130 44.29 9.94 -17.08
CA LEU A 130 44.29 9.02 -15.94
C LEU A 130 44.67 7.58 -16.33
N HIS A 131 44.41 7.18 -17.57
CA HIS A 131 44.75 5.86 -18.06
C HIS A 131 46.28 5.69 -18.13
N ARG A 132 47.02 6.75 -18.50
CA ARG A 132 48.47 6.78 -18.47
C ARG A 132 49.03 6.74 -17.06
N VAL A 133 48.42 7.47 -16.13
CA VAL A 133 48.84 7.47 -14.72
C VAL A 133 48.65 6.09 -14.09
N LEU A 134 47.51 5.44 -14.34
CA LEU A 134 47.27 4.08 -13.86
C LEU A 134 48.21 3.05 -14.48
N SER A 135 48.56 3.17 -15.76
CA SER A 135 49.50 2.26 -16.40
C SER A 135 50.93 2.42 -15.85
N LEU A 136 51.34 3.63 -15.46
CA LEU A 136 52.64 3.90 -14.82
C LEU A 136 52.71 3.34 -13.39
N LEU A 137 51.64 3.37 -12.63
CA LEU A 137 51.57 2.77 -11.29
C LEU A 137 51.69 1.24 -11.34
N TYR A 138 51.10 0.61 -12.34
CA TYR A 138 51.22 -0.86 -12.54
C TYR A 138 52.59 -1.30 -13.00
N THR A 139 53.36 -0.45 -13.71
CA THR A 139 54.73 -0.76 -14.15
C THR A 139 55.77 -0.51 -13.07
N SER A 140 55.48 0.34 -12.08
CA SER A 140 56.34 0.60 -10.94
C SER A 140 56.41 -0.56 -9.95
N ASP A 141 55.29 -1.27 -9.76
CA ASP A 141 55.19 -2.41 -8.83
C ASP A 141 55.87 -3.67 -9.36
N ALA A 142 56.14 -3.75 -10.67
CA ALA A 142 56.84 -4.87 -11.31
C ALA A 142 58.37 -4.74 -11.34
N ALA A 143 58.93 -3.64 -10.83
CA ALA A 143 60.36 -3.37 -10.84
C ALA A 143 61.06 -3.60 -9.48
N ASP A 144 60.29 -4.01 -8.44
CA ASP A 144 60.82 -4.25 -7.08
C ASP A 144 60.90 -5.75 -6.70
N ASP A 145 60.86 -6.70 -7.66
CA ASP A 145 61.13 -8.13 -7.45
C ASP A 145 62.49 -8.56 -8.05
#